data_d7778e185efe93c75e5524c64aa6f713
#
_entry.id   d7778e185efe93c75e5524c64aa6f713
#
_cell.length_a   1.000
_cell.length_b   1.000
_cell.length_c   1.000
_cell.angle_alpha   90.00
_cell.angle_beta   90.00
_cell.angle_gamma   90.00
#
_symmetry.space_group_name_H-M   'P 1'
#
loop_
_entity.id
_entity.type
_entity.pdbx_description
1 polymer ?
#
loop_
_entity_poly.entity_id
_entity_poly.type
_entity_poly.pdbx_seq_one_letter_code
_entity_poly.pdbx_strand_id
1 'polypeptide(L)'
;MEENSGIHINGFYYQDVDAGVIAQREEKAIEYLREQCLTATPDNVLAIYDKLLDSSLFKTESGIVFLHQLRESLLVDGSIDASLIRDIPISREISDAEKDKTLKRHELEKQNNEIKLKKKDEIISKYRNRFRIAILFSVLCVAAIVAMFLILKSAK
;
A
#
# COMPACT_ATOMS: atom_id res chain seq x y z
N MET A 1 33.18 -22.34 11.10
CA MET A 1 32.37 -21.22 10.64
C MET A 1 31.78 -21.69 9.33
N GLU A 2 30.53 -22.17 9.34
CA GLU A 2 29.82 -22.47 8.09
C GLU A 2 29.46 -21.14 7.46
N GLU A 3 30.02 -20.87 6.30
CA GLU A 3 29.65 -19.74 5.46
C GLU A 3 28.17 -19.93 5.09
N ASN A 4 27.34 -19.06 5.58
CA ASN A 4 25.90 -19.05 5.31
C ASN A 4 25.72 -18.61 3.84
N SER A 5 25.81 -19.58 2.92
CA SER A 5 25.81 -19.38 1.45
C SER A 5 24.40 -19.20 0.87
N GLY A 6 23.54 -18.47 1.57
CA GLY A 6 22.19 -18.16 1.07
C GLY A 6 22.19 -17.18 -0.10
N ILE A 7 21.09 -17.17 -0.86
CA ILE A 7 20.91 -16.34 -2.06
C ILE A 7 19.92 -15.22 -1.75
N HIS A 8 20.28 -13.96 -2.12
CA HIS A 8 19.39 -12.81 -2.04
C HIS A 8 18.70 -12.55 -3.38
N ILE A 9 17.38 -12.51 -3.38
CA ILE A 9 16.57 -12.23 -4.57
C ILE A 9 15.43 -11.29 -4.17
N ASN A 10 15.31 -10.14 -4.80
CA ASN A 10 14.24 -9.14 -4.58
C ASN A 10 13.98 -8.79 -3.11
N GLY A 11 15.05 -8.67 -2.31
CA GLY A 11 14.94 -8.35 -0.89
C GLY A 11 14.60 -9.53 0.02
N PHE A 12 14.44 -10.73 -0.53
CA PHE A 12 14.30 -11.98 0.23
C PHE A 12 15.64 -12.71 0.33
N TYR A 13 15.90 -13.29 1.49
CA TYR A 13 17.07 -14.11 1.75
C TYR A 13 16.67 -15.58 1.84
N TYR A 14 17.15 -16.39 0.90
CA TYR A 14 16.92 -17.83 0.84
C TYR A 14 18.12 -18.55 1.46
N GLN A 15 17.93 -19.19 2.61
CA GLN A 15 18.97 -20.00 3.28
C GLN A 15 19.30 -21.27 2.48
N ASP A 16 18.28 -21.85 1.85
CA ASP A 16 18.42 -23.03 1.00
C ASP A 16 18.75 -22.59 -0.42
N VAL A 17 19.85 -23.13 -0.94
CA VAL A 17 20.34 -22.84 -2.31
C VAL A 17 19.33 -23.30 -3.35
N ASP A 18 18.66 -24.45 -3.14
CA ASP A 18 17.64 -24.96 -4.08
C ASP A 18 16.42 -24.05 -4.13
N ALA A 19 15.97 -23.57 -2.99
CA ALA A 19 14.91 -22.56 -2.90
C ALA A 19 15.30 -21.25 -3.60
N GLY A 20 16.56 -20.82 -3.45
CA GLY A 20 17.10 -19.65 -4.14
C GLY A 20 17.13 -19.82 -5.65
N VAL A 21 17.51 -21.00 -6.16
CA VAL A 21 17.49 -21.31 -7.59
C VAL A 21 16.07 -21.30 -8.15
N ILE A 22 15.10 -21.82 -7.41
CA ILE A 22 13.67 -21.76 -7.78
C ILE A 22 13.23 -20.31 -7.87
N ALA A 23 13.50 -19.51 -6.83
CA ALA A 23 13.15 -18.10 -6.79
C ALA A 23 13.77 -17.30 -7.96
N GLN A 24 15.02 -17.61 -8.35
CA GLN A 24 15.66 -16.98 -9.50
C GLN A 24 14.97 -17.31 -10.83
N ARG A 25 14.46 -18.54 -10.97
CA ARG A 25 13.69 -18.95 -12.15
C ARG A 25 12.32 -18.27 -12.18
N GLU A 26 11.65 -18.20 -11.03
CA GLU A 26 10.37 -17.49 -10.91
C GLU A 26 10.54 -16.01 -11.23
N GLU A 27 11.63 -15.36 -10.78
CA GLU A 27 11.90 -13.95 -11.08
C GLU A 27 12.00 -13.68 -12.59
N LYS A 28 12.70 -14.52 -13.33
CA LYS A 28 12.78 -14.40 -14.80
C LYS A 28 11.41 -14.57 -15.46
N ALA A 29 10.57 -15.47 -14.94
CA ALA A 29 9.22 -15.65 -15.42
C ALA A 29 8.33 -14.42 -15.07
N ILE A 30 8.51 -13.83 -13.90
CA ILE A 30 7.81 -12.60 -13.46
C ILE A 30 8.17 -11.44 -14.38
N GLU A 31 9.46 -11.23 -14.69
CA GLU A 31 9.92 -10.17 -15.58
C GLU A 31 9.25 -10.28 -16.96
N TYR A 32 9.26 -11.49 -17.55
CA TYR A 32 8.60 -11.76 -18.82
C TYR A 32 7.09 -11.52 -18.79
N LEU A 33 6.40 -11.99 -17.72
CA LEU A 33 4.96 -11.82 -17.57
C LEU A 33 4.58 -10.36 -17.32
N ARG A 34 5.41 -9.61 -16.62
CA ARG A 34 5.20 -8.18 -16.38
C ARG A 34 5.19 -7.40 -17.68
N GLU A 35 6.11 -7.67 -18.59
CA GLU A 35 6.13 -7.06 -19.93
C GLU A 35 4.88 -7.43 -20.74
N GLN A 36 4.44 -8.68 -20.69
CA GLN A 36 3.21 -9.10 -21.36
C GLN A 36 1.95 -8.42 -20.80
N CYS A 37 1.85 -8.30 -19.49
CA CYS A 37 0.69 -7.68 -18.84
C CYS A 37 0.61 -6.15 -19.11
N LEU A 38 1.75 -5.48 -19.37
CA LEU A 38 1.75 -4.04 -19.69
C LEU A 38 1.00 -3.69 -20.99
N THR A 39 0.96 -4.62 -21.95
CA THR A 39 0.35 -4.41 -23.26
C THR A 39 -0.95 -5.19 -23.46
N ALA A 40 -1.32 -6.01 -22.49
CA ALA A 40 -2.50 -6.87 -22.55
C ALA A 40 -3.78 -6.12 -22.16
N THR A 41 -4.92 -6.57 -22.70
CA THR A 41 -6.24 -6.12 -22.24
C THR A 41 -6.54 -6.73 -20.86
N PRO A 42 -7.41 -6.11 -20.03
CA PRO A 42 -7.79 -6.63 -18.71
C PRO A 42 -8.25 -8.09 -18.75
N ASP A 43 -9.04 -8.48 -19.74
CA ASP A 43 -9.50 -9.87 -19.91
C ASP A 43 -8.34 -10.84 -20.14
N ASN A 44 -7.34 -10.43 -20.91
CA ASN A 44 -6.14 -11.24 -21.13
C ASN A 44 -5.27 -11.33 -19.88
N VAL A 45 -5.19 -10.25 -19.11
CA VAL A 45 -4.49 -10.25 -17.81
C VAL A 45 -5.19 -11.20 -16.84
N LEU A 46 -6.53 -11.20 -16.80
CA LEU A 46 -7.30 -12.16 -15.99
C LEU A 46 -7.03 -13.60 -16.43
N ALA A 47 -7.04 -13.87 -17.72
CA ALA A 47 -6.75 -15.21 -18.24
C ALA A 47 -5.31 -15.68 -17.89
N ILE A 48 -4.34 -14.78 -17.93
CA ILE A 48 -2.97 -15.06 -17.47
C ILE A 48 -2.97 -15.36 -15.98
N TYR A 49 -3.65 -14.55 -15.17
CA TYR A 49 -3.75 -14.72 -13.72
C TYR A 49 -4.35 -16.09 -13.36
N ASP A 50 -5.47 -16.45 -13.94
CA ASP A 50 -6.12 -17.74 -13.71
C ASP A 50 -5.23 -18.93 -14.10
N LYS A 51 -4.54 -18.84 -15.24
CA LYS A 51 -3.59 -19.86 -15.68
C LYS A 51 -2.41 -20.02 -14.72
N LEU A 52 -1.93 -18.92 -14.14
CA LEU A 52 -0.85 -18.96 -13.14
C LEU A 52 -1.30 -19.64 -11.85
N LEU A 53 -2.54 -19.36 -11.39
CA LEU A 53 -3.13 -20.03 -10.24
C LEU A 53 -3.30 -21.54 -10.49
N ASP A 54 -3.87 -21.92 -11.64
CA ASP A 54 -4.14 -23.33 -11.97
C ASP A 54 -2.86 -24.15 -12.12
N SER A 55 -1.79 -23.53 -12.67
CA SER A 55 -0.50 -24.20 -12.84
C SER A 55 0.32 -24.28 -11.55
N SER A 56 -0.07 -23.52 -10.50
CA SER A 56 0.73 -23.36 -9.26
C SER A 56 2.21 -23.09 -9.55
N LEU A 57 2.46 -22.25 -10.56
CA LEU A 57 3.80 -21.97 -11.06
C LEU A 57 4.68 -21.30 -10.03
N PHE A 58 4.10 -20.41 -9.24
CA PHE A 58 4.79 -19.63 -8.22
C PHE A 58 4.64 -20.27 -6.84
N LYS A 59 5.79 -20.57 -6.24
CA LYS A 59 5.91 -21.22 -4.92
C LYS A 59 6.72 -20.41 -3.93
N THR A 60 7.47 -19.41 -4.41
CA THR A 60 8.32 -18.57 -3.58
C THR A 60 7.59 -17.29 -3.18
N GLU A 61 8.14 -16.60 -2.19
CA GLU A 61 7.62 -15.31 -1.73
C GLU A 61 7.53 -14.29 -2.87
N SER A 62 8.54 -14.21 -3.73
CA SER A 62 8.55 -13.31 -4.89
C SER A 62 7.41 -13.60 -5.86
N GLY A 63 7.14 -14.87 -6.14
CA GLY A 63 6.04 -15.29 -6.99
C GLY A 63 4.67 -14.97 -6.41
N ILE A 64 4.48 -15.19 -5.10
CA ILE A 64 3.24 -14.86 -4.39
C ILE A 64 3.00 -13.34 -4.38
N VAL A 65 4.05 -12.54 -4.15
CA VAL A 65 3.97 -11.07 -4.20
C VAL A 65 3.54 -10.60 -5.60
N PHE A 66 4.09 -11.20 -6.65
CA PHE A 66 3.70 -10.88 -8.02
C PHE A 66 2.22 -11.20 -8.29
N LEU A 67 1.72 -12.36 -7.87
CA LEU A 67 0.31 -12.72 -7.99
C LEU A 67 -0.59 -11.73 -7.26
N HIS A 68 -0.20 -11.26 -6.07
CA HIS A 68 -0.92 -10.21 -5.35
C HIS A 68 -0.95 -8.90 -6.12
N GLN A 69 0.17 -8.45 -6.66
CA GLN A 69 0.25 -7.24 -7.48
C GLN A 69 -0.65 -7.33 -8.71
N LEU A 70 -0.67 -8.49 -9.37
CA LEU A 70 -1.50 -8.72 -10.56
C LEU A 70 -2.99 -8.69 -10.19
N ARG A 71 -3.38 -9.32 -9.09
CA ARG A 71 -4.74 -9.30 -8.56
C ARG A 71 -5.19 -7.88 -8.21
N GLU A 72 -4.34 -7.12 -7.51
CA GLU A 72 -4.63 -5.73 -7.17
C GLU A 72 -4.80 -4.85 -8.42
N SER A 73 -3.95 -5.03 -9.43
CA SER A 73 -4.08 -4.29 -10.68
C SER A 73 -5.42 -4.55 -11.37
N LEU A 74 -5.90 -5.79 -11.39
CA LEU A 74 -7.21 -6.16 -11.94
C LEU A 74 -8.37 -5.53 -11.15
N LEU A 75 -8.25 -5.48 -9.81
CA LEU A 75 -9.28 -4.87 -8.94
C LEU A 75 -9.33 -3.35 -9.09
N VAL A 76 -8.16 -2.69 -9.24
CA VAL A 76 -8.05 -1.23 -9.36
C VAL A 76 -8.51 -0.75 -10.74
N ASP A 77 -8.25 -1.53 -11.79
CA ASP A 77 -8.70 -1.21 -13.15
C ASP A 77 -10.24 -1.13 -13.26
N GLY A 78 -10.96 -1.94 -12.48
CA GLY A 78 -12.42 -1.90 -12.38
C GLY A 78 -13.18 -2.31 -13.65
N SER A 79 -12.47 -2.74 -14.70
CA SER A 79 -13.07 -3.21 -15.96
C SER A 79 -13.68 -4.61 -15.82
N ILE A 80 -13.22 -5.37 -14.82
CA ILE A 80 -13.63 -6.75 -14.53
C ILE A 80 -14.38 -6.78 -13.22
N ASP A 81 -15.46 -7.58 -13.18
CA ASP A 81 -16.20 -7.81 -11.94
C ASP A 81 -15.29 -8.49 -10.91
N ALA A 82 -15.16 -7.89 -9.72
CA ALA A 82 -14.34 -8.41 -8.63
C ALA A 82 -14.69 -9.85 -8.24
N SER A 83 -15.94 -10.29 -8.47
CA SER A 83 -16.40 -11.67 -8.21
C SER A 83 -15.76 -12.71 -9.13
N LEU A 84 -15.23 -12.29 -10.29
CA LEU A 84 -14.54 -13.16 -11.25
C LEU A 84 -13.06 -13.32 -10.92
N ILE A 85 -12.50 -12.45 -10.07
CA ILE A 85 -11.09 -12.47 -9.70
C ILE A 85 -10.90 -13.43 -8.53
N ARG A 86 -10.31 -14.59 -8.80
CA ARG A 86 -10.08 -15.64 -7.82
C ARG A 86 -9.10 -15.21 -6.72
N ASP A 87 -9.28 -15.77 -5.53
CA ASP A 87 -8.30 -15.62 -4.45
C ASP A 87 -7.07 -16.50 -4.69
N ILE A 88 -5.92 -16.05 -4.18
CA ILE A 88 -4.66 -16.78 -4.28
C ILE A 88 -4.67 -17.91 -3.25
N PRO A 89 -4.63 -19.19 -3.66
CA PRO A 89 -4.59 -20.31 -2.73
C PRO A 89 -3.23 -20.37 -2.03
N ILE A 90 -3.18 -20.11 -0.74
CA ILE A 90 -1.98 -20.29 0.07
C ILE A 90 -1.99 -21.70 0.62
N SER A 91 -1.32 -22.62 -0.07
CA SER A 91 -1.18 -24.02 0.36
C SER A 91 0.03 -24.27 1.26
N ARG A 92 0.54 -23.24 1.93
CA ARG A 92 1.67 -23.36 2.84
C ARG A 92 1.18 -23.82 4.21
N GLU A 93 1.69 -24.94 4.72
CA GLU A 93 1.67 -25.21 6.15
C GLU A 93 2.52 -24.16 6.85
N ILE A 94 1.90 -23.03 7.18
CA ILE A 94 2.55 -21.97 7.92
C ILE A 94 2.80 -22.53 9.32
N SER A 95 4.05 -22.73 9.67
CA SER A 95 4.46 -23.10 11.03
C SER A 95 3.82 -22.12 12.03
N ASP A 96 3.33 -22.63 13.17
CA ASP A 96 2.68 -21.78 14.19
C ASP A 96 3.58 -20.64 14.67
N ALA A 97 4.91 -20.83 14.62
CA ALA A 97 5.91 -19.80 14.89
C ALA A 97 5.93 -18.68 13.81
N GLU A 98 5.59 -18.99 12.58
CA GLU A 98 5.53 -18.04 11.46
C GLU A 98 4.21 -17.26 11.46
N LYS A 99 3.12 -17.92 11.87
CA LYS A 99 1.82 -17.26 12.13
C LYS A 99 1.94 -16.21 13.22
N ASP A 100 2.66 -16.51 14.32
CA ASP A 100 2.87 -15.59 15.44
C ASP A 100 3.72 -14.38 15.01
N LYS A 101 4.74 -14.58 14.16
CA LYS A 101 5.55 -13.49 13.61
C LYS A 101 4.75 -12.58 12.66
N THR A 102 3.90 -13.13 11.82
CA THR A 102 3.07 -12.34 10.89
C THR A 102 1.99 -11.58 11.63
N LEU A 103 1.36 -12.17 12.65
CA LEU A 103 0.40 -11.49 13.51
C LEU A 103 1.06 -10.31 14.24
N LYS A 104 2.22 -10.50 14.87
CA LYS A 104 2.97 -9.44 15.54
C LYS A 104 3.39 -8.30 14.59
N ARG A 105 3.76 -8.63 13.35
CA ARG A 105 4.08 -7.62 12.33
C ARG A 105 2.85 -6.80 11.95
N HIS A 106 1.71 -7.46 11.76
CA HIS A 106 0.44 -6.79 11.45
C HIS A 106 -0.06 -5.90 12.60
N GLU A 107 0.13 -6.33 13.85
CA GLU A 107 -0.19 -5.50 15.02
C GLU A 107 0.73 -4.27 15.12
N LEU A 108 2.03 -4.44 14.86
CA LEU A 108 2.99 -3.33 14.82
C LEU A 108 2.68 -2.32 13.69
N GLU A 109 2.28 -2.79 12.52
CA GLU A 109 1.86 -1.92 11.43
C GLU A 109 0.56 -1.16 11.76
N LYS A 110 -0.41 -1.83 12.38
CA LYS A 110 -1.64 -1.19 12.87
C LYS A 110 -1.32 -0.09 13.88
N GLN A 111 -0.48 -0.38 14.88
CA GLN A 111 -0.07 0.61 15.88
C GLN A 111 0.68 1.78 15.24
N ASN A 112 1.58 1.53 14.30
CA ASN A 112 2.30 2.58 13.57
C ASN A 112 1.36 3.46 12.73
N ASN A 113 0.34 2.86 12.11
CA ASN A 113 -0.64 3.61 11.33
C ASN A 113 -1.56 4.43 12.24
N GLU A 114 -1.96 3.91 13.40
CA GLU A 114 -2.72 4.68 14.40
C GLU A 114 -1.92 5.87 14.97
N ILE A 115 -0.62 5.67 15.24
CA ILE A 115 0.26 6.75 15.70
C ILE A 115 0.41 7.83 14.62
N LYS A 116 0.54 7.43 13.34
CA LYS A 116 0.59 8.38 12.21
C LYS A 116 -0.71 9.15 12.04
N LEU A 117 -1.87 8.50 12.21
CA LEU A 117 -3.18 9.14 12.17
C LEU A 117 -3.33 10.15 13.31
N LYS A 118 -3.03 9.78 14.56
CA LYS A 118 -3.08 10.68 15.71
C LYS A 118 -2.17 11.90 15.53
N LYS A 119 -0.95 11.72 15.02
CA LYS A 119 -0.05 12.84 14.70
C LYS A 119 -0.61 13.76 13.62
N LYS A 120 -1.25 13.22 12.57
CA LYS A 120 -1.92 14.03 11.54
C LYS A 120 -3.08 14.83 12.13
N ASP A 121 -3.92 14.21 12.97
CA ASP A 121 -5.05 14.89 13.61
C ASP A 121 -4.60 15.99 14.56
N GLU A 122 -3.50 15.79 15.28
CA GLU A 122 -2.92 16.81 16.15
C GLU A 122 -2.40 18.01 15.35
N ILE A 123 -1.73 17.76 14.22
CA ILE A 123 -1.26 18.81 13.31
C ILE A 123 -2.46 19.57 12.73
N ILE A 124 -3.48 18.88 12.23
CA ILE A 124 -4.69 19.48 11.66
C ILE A 124 -5.43 20.31 12.71
N SER A 125 -5.54 19.85 13.95
CA SER A 125 -6.20 20.58 15.04
C SER A 125 -5.44 21.87 15.39
N LYS A 126 -4.10 21.85 15.41
CA LYS A 126 -3.25 23.03 15.61
C LYS A 126 -3.45 24.08 14.50
N TYR A 127 -3.50 23.64 13.25
CA TYR A 127 -3.74 24.55 12.13
C TYR A 127 -5.15 25.11 12.13
N ARG A 128 -6.16 24.31 12.46
CA ARG A 128 -7.56 24.73 12.56
C ARG A 128 -7.77 25.81 13.64
N ASN A 129 -7.11 25.67 14.79
CA ASN A 129 -7.18 26.68 15.84
C ASN A 129 -6.50 28.00 15.44
N ARG A 130 -5.34 27.95 14.80
CA ARG A 130 -4.64 29.14 14.27
C ARG A 130 -5.48 29.84 13.21
N PHE A 131 -6.13 29.09 12.34
CA PHE A 131 -7.00 29.62 11.30
C PHE A 131 -8.25 30.31 11.88
N ARG A 132 -8.86 29.72 12.92
CA ARG A 132 -9.99 30.34 13.65
C ARG A 132 -9.59 31.67 14.29
N ILE A 133 -8.43 31.75 14.92
CA ILE A 133 -7.91 32.96 15.55
C ILE A 133 -7.66 34.03 14.47
N ALA A 134 -7.06 33.67 13.33
CA ALA A 134 -6.83 34.61 12.24
C ALA A 134 -8.14 35.19 11.66
N ILE A 135 -9.18 34.38 11.51
CA ILE A 135 -10.49 34.83 11.07
C ILE A 135 -11.10 35.82 12.08
N LEU A 136 -11.03 35.52 13.38
CA LEU A 136 -11.53 36.42 14.43
C LEU A 136 -10.82 37.77 14.40
N PHE A 137 -9.50 37.81 14.26
CA PHE A 137 -8.74 39.05 14.12
C PHE A 137 -9.13 39.83 12.87
N SER A 138 -9.32 39.16 11.73
CA SER A 138 -9.76 39.79 10.47
C SER A 138 -11.13 40.44 10.64
N VAL A 139 -12.11 39.78 11.24
CA VAL A 139 -13.44 40.31 11.50
C VAL A 139 -13.38 41.53 12.42
N LEU A 140 -12.53 41.49 13.44
CA LEU A 140 -12.38 42.59 14.41
C LEU A 140 -11.76 43.83 13.76
N CYS A 141 -10.77 43.66 12.87
CA CYS A 141 -10.18 44.73 12.09
C CYS A 141 -11.21 45.40 11.15
N VAL A 142 -12.03 44.59 10.45
CA VAL A 142 -13.08 45.13 9.58
C VAL A 142 -14.13 45.92 10.39
N ALA A 143 -14.56 45.41 11.56
CA ALA A 143 -15.47 46.11 12.45
C ALA A 143 -14.91 47.45 12.93
N ALA A 144 -13.62 47.50 13.28
CA ALA A 144 -12.94 48.74 13.70
C ALA A 144 -12.92 49.80 12.57
N ILE A 145 -12.63 49.37 11.33
CA ILE A 145 -12.62 50.25 10.18
C ILE A 145 -14.02 50.85 9.90
N VAL A 146 -15.07 50.00 9.99
CA VAL A 146 -16.47 50.45 9.81
C VAL A 146 -16.87 51.42 10.90
N ALA A 147 -16.52 51.17 12.16
CA ALA A 147 -16.79 52.07 13.28
C ALA A 147 -16.10 53.43 13.09
N MET A 148 -14.85 53.43 12.67
CA MET A 148 -14.09 54.66 12.40
C MET A 148 -14.73 55.48 11.26
N PHE A 149 -15.21 54.79 10.21
CA PHE A 149 -15.91 55.48 9.10
C PHE A 149 -17.23 56.09 9.54
N LEU A 150 -17.99 55.42 10.42
CA LEU A 150 -19.25 55.92 10.95
C LEU A 150 -19.04 57.17 11.84
N ILE A 151 -17.99 57.18 12.68
CA ILE A 151 -17.63 58.33 13.51
C ILE A 151 -17.25 59.55 12.66
N LEU A 152 -16.45 59.34 11.62
CA LEU A 152 -16.05 60.41 10.69
C LEU A 152 -17.25 60.99 9.89
N LYS A 153 -18.22 60.16 9.58
CA LYS A 153 -19.47 60.60 8.91
C LYS A 153 -20.42 61.38 9.86
N SER A 154 -20.42 61.02 11.15
CA SER A 154 -21.24 61.70 12.17
C SER A 154 -20.64 63.04 12.61
N ALA A 155 -19.36 63.26 12.37
CA ALA A 155 -18.66 64.50 12.74
C ALA A 155 -18.70 65.60 11.68
N LYS A 156 -19.41 65.34 10.55
CA LYS A 156 -19.62 66.27 9.45
C LYS A 156 -21.07 66.71 9.37
#